data_7f6ea42422f435381b8824b2ad2ae6ad
#
_entry.id   7f6ea42422f435381b8824b2ad2ae6ad
#
_cell.length_a   1.000
_cell.length_b   1.000
_cell.length_c   1.000
_cell.angle_alpha   90.00
_cell.angle_beta   90.00
_cell.angle_gamma   90.00
#
_symmetry.space_group_name_H-M   'P 1'
#
loop_
_entity.id
_entity.type
_entity.pdbx_description
1 polymer ?
#
loop_
_entity_poly.entity_id
_entity_poly.type
_entity_poly.pdbx_seq_one_letter_code
_entity_poly.pdbx_strand_id
1 'polypeptide(L)'
;TIELYAAKSGEELVKEQAFVFPDRSGELIALRPELTPTLARMVAAQQKTLTFPLRWWSFGPFWRYERPQKGRSREFFQWNIDLIGVEGVAADAELIAVAASFFRNVGLRPDQVQILVNNRKLMEAELNRIGISDELRPAILRLIDRIDKQPAEVWDENVLKLGLLPDQLSSLKALLANNDLWQQSEELQALFKQLEALEVAEFVSYDPKIIRGLDYYTGTVFEAHDTTGEFRAILGGGHYANLVEDVGGIP
;
A
#
# COMPACT_ATOMS: atom_id res chain seq x y z
N THR A 1 1.99 13.02 17.78
CA THR A 1 2.65 12.29 16.67
C THR A 1 2.33 10.80 16.73
N ILE A 2 2.41 10.16 17.91
CA ILE A 2 2.00 8.75 18.10
C ILE A 2 0.52 8.57 17.75
N GLU A 3 -0.33 9.46 18.22
CA GLU A 3 -1.77 9.49 17.93
C GLU A 3 -2.06 9.56 16.42
N LEU A 4 -1.25 10.32 15.67
CA LEU A 4 -1.39 10.41 14.22
C LEU A 4 -1.14 9.07 13.53
N TYR A 5 -0.09 8.35 13.93
CA TYR A 5 0.19 7.02 13.39
C TYR A 5 -0.91 6.01 13.79
N ALA A 6 -1.38 6.04 15.02
CA ALA A 6 -2.47 5.17 15.47
C ALA A 6 -3.76 5.39 14.66
N ALA A 7 -4.09 6.66 14.40
CA ALA A 7 -5.32 7.02 13.70
C ALA A 7 -5.29 6.76 12.18
N LYS A 8 -4.10 6.77 11.56
CA LYS A 8 -3.98 6.76 10.08
C LYS A 8 -3.27 5.52 9.53
N SER A 9 -2.30 4.99 10.25
CA SER A 9 -1.51 3.83 9.78
C SER A 9 -1.96 2.51 10.39
N GLY A 10 -2.92 2.56 11.29
CA GLY A 10 -3.45 1.42 12.03
C GLY A 10 -2.80 1.23 13.40
N GLU A 11 -3.60 0.70 14.33
CA GLU A 11 -3.16 0.46 15.71
C GLU A 11 -2.02 -0.56 15.81
N GLU A 12 -1.96 -1.54 14.89
CA GLU A 12 -0.91 -2.56 14.84
C GLU A 12 0.48 -1.91 14.69
N LEU A 13 0.61 -0.90 13.79
CA LEU A 13 1.88 -0.21 13.60
C LEU A 13 2.38 0.44 14.89
N VAL A 14 1.50 1.06 15.66
CA VAL A 14 1.88 1.78 16.89
C VAL A 14 2.09 0.83 18.06
N LYS A 15 1.20 -0.16 18.23
CA LYS A 15 1.24 -1.06 19.39
C LYS A 15 2.35 -2.12 19.28
N GLU A 16 2.62 -2.60 18.06
CA GLU A 16 3.49 -3.76 17.85
C GLU A 16 4.81 -3.40 17.14
N GLN A 17 4.82 -2.39 16.28
CA GLN A 17 5.96 -2.13 15.41
C GLN A 17 6.71 -0.83 15.72
N ALA A 18 6.11 0.16 16.38
CA ALA A 18 6.80 1.39 16.72
C ALA A 18 7.71 1.23 17.93
N PHE A 19 8.90 1.84 17.87
CA PHE A 19 9.72 2.05 19.07
C PHE A 19 9.18 3.28 19.80
N VAL A 20 8.58 3.07 20.96
CA VAL A 20 8.00 4.11 21.81
C VAL A 20 8.69 4.08 23.18
N PHE A 21 9.15 5.23 23.66
CA PHE A 21 9.82 5.35 24.95
C PHE A 21 9.64 6.77 25.52
N PRO A 22 9.72 6.95 26.86
CA PRO A 22 9.63 8.27 27.47
C PRO A 22 10.92 9.07 27.20
N ASP A 23 10.75 10.37 26.96
CA ASP A 23 11.86 11.32 27.00
C ASP A 23 12.26 11.69 28.46
N ARG A 24 13.16 12.65 28.62
CA ARG A 24 13.62 13.09 29.96
C ARG A 24 12.54 13.77 30.79
N SER A 25 11.49 14.31 30.16
CA SER A 25 10.35 14.92 30.82
C SER A 25 9.23 13.91 31.13
N GLY A 26 9.36 12.67 30.66
CA GLY A 26 8.35 11.63 30.80
C GLY A 26 7.34 11.60 29.66
N GLU A 27 7.48 12.45 28.64
CA GLU A 27 6.61 12.42 27.47
C GLU A 27 6.99 11.28 26.54
N LEU A 28 5.97 10.59 25.99
CA LEU A 28 6.19 9.50 25.07
C LEU A 28 6.61 10.03 23.68
N ILE A 29 7.75 9.57 23.24
CA ILE A 29 8.27 9.80 21.89
C ILE A 29 8.34 8.50 21.12
N ALA A 30 8.26 8.58 19.79
CA ALA A 30 8.42 7.43 18.92
C ALA A 30 9.50 7.68 17.87
N LEU A 31 10.31 6.65 17.59
CA LEU A 31 11.09 6.63 16.36
C LEU A 31 10.12 6.47 15.19
N ARG A 32 10.32 7.25 14.13
CA ARG A 32 9.37 7.26 13.00
C ARG A 32 9.34 5.90 12.27
N PRO A 33 8.18 5.22 12.22
CA PRO A 33 8.04 3.94 11.52
C PRO A 33 7.75 4.11 10.03
N GLU A 34 7.23 5.28 9.64
CA GLU A 34 6.93 5.71 8.26
C GLU A 34 6.86 7.24 8.16
N LEU A 35 6.73 7.77 6.94
CA LEU A 35 6.69 9.21 6.70
C LEU A 35 5.28 9.74 6.38
N THR A 36 4.46 9.01 5.65
CA THR A 36 3.28 9.48 4.94
C THR A 36 2.28 10.28 5.81
N PRO A 37 1.84 9.82 7.00
CA PRO A 37 0.93 10.64 7.83
C PRO A 37 1.57 11.93 8.35
N THR A 38 2.87 11.89 8.65
CA THR A 38 3.60 13.10 9.07
C THR A 38 3.73 14.11 7.93
N LEU A 39 4.03 13.64 6.73
CA LEU A 39 4.07 14.45 5.51
C LEU A 39 2.71 15.08 5.24
N ALA A 40 1.63 14.32 5.26
CA ALA A 40 0.27 14.83 5.08
C ALA A 40 -0.06 15.94 6.07
N ARG A 41 0.27 15.78 7.35
CA ARG A 41 0.09 16.80 8.39
C ARG A 41 0.92 18.05 8.11
N MET A 42 2.16 17.92 7.63
CA MET A 42 3.02 19.06 7.27
C MET A 42 2.44 19.81 6.07
N VAL A 43 1.97 19.11 5.05
CA VAL A 43 1.29 19.68 3.88
C VAL A 43 0.01 20.39 4.32
N ALA A 44 -0.85 19.77 5.11
CA ALA A 44 -2.07 20.38 5.63
C ALA A 44 -1.79 21.70 6.37
N ALA A 45 -0.77 21.72 7.21
CA ALA A 45 -0.38 22.92 7.97
C ALA A 45 0.10 24.09 7.09
N GLN A 46 0.61 23.82 5.90
CA GLN A 46 1.19 24.82 4.99
C GLN A 46 0.41 24.93 3.65
N GLN A 47 -0.69 24.25 3.49
CA GLN A 47 -1.42 24.08 2.23
C GLN A 47 -1.71 25.40 1.52
N LYS A 48 -2.03 26.46 2.28
CA LYS A 48 -2.34 27.81 1.72
C LYS A 48 -1.13 28.53 1.11
N THR A 49 0.08 28.10 1.42
CA THR A 49 1.33 28.73 0.97
C THR A 49 2.09 27.87 -0.05
N LEU A 50 1.69 26.62 -0.22
CA LEU A 50 2.31 25.70 -1.16
C LEU A 50 1.72 25.87 -2.56
N THR A 51 2.56 25.73 -3.57
CA THR A 51 2.14 25.71 -4.99
C THR A 51 2.01 24.25 -5.44
N PHE A 52 0.80 23.83 -5.74
CA PHE A 52 0.52 22.48 -6.22
C PHE A 52 0.65 22.35 -7.75
N PRO A 53 0.96 21.16 -8.29
CA PRO A 53 1.20 19.90 -7.58
C PRO A 53 2.58 19.83 -6.93
N LEU A 54 2.67 19.11 -5.79
CA LEU A 54 3.95 18.87 -5.13
C LEU A 54 4.54 17.54 -5.64
N ARG A 55 5.79 17.58 -6.06
CA ARG A 55 6.60 16.39 -6.36
C ARG A 55 7.77 16.37 -5.39
N TRP A 56 7.54 15.74 -4.25
CA TRP A 56 8.53 15.72 -3.18
C TRP A 56 9.13 14.33 -3.01
N TRP A 57 10.33 14.32 -2.53
CA TRP A 57 11.01 13.09 -2.15
C TRP A 57 11.80 13.31 -0.86
N SER A 58 12.04 12.21 -0.15
CA SER A 58 12.92 12.19 1.01
C SER A 58 13.68 10.88 1.07
N PHE A 59 14.87 10.93 1.65
CA PHE A 59 15.67 9.76 1.95
C PHE A 59 16.15 9.85 3.40
N GLY A 60 16.00 8.77 4.16
CA GLY A 60 16.42 8.76 5.55
C GLY A 60 16.08 7.49 6.30
N PRO A 61 16.52 7.39 7.57
CA PRO A 61 16.31 6.22 8.40
C PRO A 61 14.90 6.17 8.99
N PHE A 62 14.40 4.93 9.11
CA PHE A 62 13.14 4.58 9.76
C PHE A 62 13.36 3.39 10.69
N TRP A 63 12.45 3.20 11.66
CA TRP A 63 12.60 2.16 12.67
C TRP A 63 11.27 1.43 12.88
N ARG A 64 11.33 0.07 12.80
CA ARG A 64 10.21 -0.79 13.15
C ARG A 64 10.68 -1.95 14.01
N TYR A 65 9.93 -2.23 15.07
CA TYR A 65 10.17 -3.38 15.93
C TYR A 65 9.63 -4.64 15.26
N GLU A 66 10.32 -5.08 14.21
CA GLU A 66 9.97 -6.26 13.45
C GLU A 66 10.99 -7.39 13.72
N ARG A 67 10.57 -8.62 13.44
CA ARG A 67 11.48 -9.75 13.48
C ARG A 67 12.51 -9.61 12.35
N PRO A 68 13.81 -9.56 12.65
CA PRO A 68 14.86 -9.49 11.63
C PRO A 68 14.82 -10.71 10.71
N GLN A 69 15.00 -10.48 9.41
CA GLN A 69 15.08 -11.52 8.38
C GLN A 69 15.85 -10.99 7.17
N LYS A 70 16.09 -11.86 6.16
CA LYS A 70 16.79 -11.47 4.94
C LYS A 70 16.14 -10.22 4.30
N GLY A 71 16.95 -9.18 4.06
CA GLY A 71 16.47 -7.91 3.51
C GLY A 71 15.66 -7.02 4.46
N ARG A 72 15.53 -7.38 5.78
CA ARG A 72 14.76 -6.60 6.74
C ARG A 72 15.46 -6.47 8.08
N SER A 73 15.77 -5.25 8.48
CA SER A 73 16.33 -4.88 9.78
C SER A 73 15.36 -3.96 10.54
N ARG A 74 15.62 -3.76 11.83
CA ARG A 74 14.82 -2.84 12.66
C ARG A 74 15.09 -1.38 12.38
N GLU A 75 16.28 -1.05 11.91
CA GLU A 75 16.61 0.22 11.29
C GLU A 75 16.80 0.00 9.80
N PHE A 76 16.16 0.83 8.99
CA PHE A 76 16.24 0.73 7.53
C PHE A 76 16.09 2.12 6.91
N PHE A 77 16.62 2.30 5.71
CA PHE A 77 16.46 3.51 4.94
C PHE A 77 15.29 3.39 3.98
N GLN A 78 14.52 4.47 3.85
CA GLN A 78 13.50 4.58 2.80
C GLN A 78 13.82 5.77 1.91
N TRP A 79 13.62 5.56 0.62
CA TRP A 79 13.45 6.62 -0.35
C TRP A 79 11.95 6.74 -0.62
N ASN A 80 11.35 7.81 -0.12
CA ASN A 80 9.93 8.10 -0.30
C ASN A 80 9.77 9.13 -1.41
N ILE A 81 8.77 8.93 -2.26
CA ILE A 81 8.40 9.84 -3.33
C ILE A 81 6.90 10.07 -3.21
N ASP A 82 6.48 11.32 -3.16
CA ASP A 82 5.09 11.71 -3.00
C ASP A 82 4.71 12.74 -4.07
N LEU A 83 3.60 12.47 -4.75
CA LEU A 83 2.94 13.37 -5.68
C LEU A 83 1.62 13.80 -5.06
N ILE A 84 1.48 15.09 -4.73
CA ILE A 84 0.34 15.60 -3.96
C ILE A 84 -0.35 16.72 -4.73
N GLY A 85 -1.68 16.68 -4.77
CA GLY A 85 -2.50 17.68 -5.45
C GLY A 85 -2.64 17.40 -6.96
N VAL A 86 -2.59 16.14 -7.35
CA VAL A 86 -2.92 15.67 -8.71
C VAL A 86 -3.96 14.57 -8.59
N GLU A 87 -5.03 14.71 -9.31
CA GLU A 87 -6.06 13.68 -9.42
C GLU A 87 -5.81 12.78 -10.64
N GLY A 88 -6.29 11.54 -10.51
CA GLY A 88 -6.40 10.61 -11.61
C GLY A 88 -5.18 9.73 -11.87
N VAL A 89 -5.37 8.83 -12.80
CA VAL A 89 -4.48 7.69 -13.10
C VAL A 89 -3.10 8.13 -13.60
N ALA A 90 -2.98 9.35 -14.16
CA ALA A 90 -1.71 9.87 -14.64
C ALA A 90 -0.67 10.03 -13.50
N ALA A 91 -1.13 10.42 -12.31
CA ALA A 91 -0.28 10.53 -11.13
C ALA A 91 0.21 9.15 -10.67
N ASP A 92 -0.68 8.16 -10.66
CA ASP A 92 -0.35 6.78 -10.30
C ASP A 92 0.68 6.20 -11.29
N ALA A 93 0.45 6.42 -12.59
CA ALA A 93 1.37 5.99 -13.64
C ALA A 93 2.76 6.65 -13.52
N GLU A 94 2.81 7.96 -13.20
CA GLU A 94 4.07 8.68 -12.99
C GLU A 94 4.89 8.04 -11.86
N LEU A 95 4.29 7.73 -10.71
CA LEU A 95 5.00 7.13 -9.58
C LEU A 95 5.45 5.70 -9.87
N ILE A 96 4.61 4.90 -10.52
CA ILE A 96 4.98 3.54 -10.92
C ILE A 96 6.13 3.58 -11.95
N ALA A 97 6.09 4.52 -12.90
CA ALA A 97 7.15 4.69 -13.88
C ALA A 97 8.49 5.12 -13.24
N VAL A 98 8.45 5.96 -12.19
CA VAL A 98 9.65 6.30 -11.40
C VAL A 98 10.24 5.04 -10.77
N ALA A 99 9.41 4.17 -10.16
CA ALA A 99 9.85 2.92 -9.56
C ALA A 99 10.46 1.96 -10.61
N ALA A 100 9.80 1.78 -11.75
CA ALA A 100 10.30 0.94 -12.86
C ALA A 100 11.60 1.48 -13.44
N SER A 101 11.69 2.80 -13.62
CA SER A 101 12.91 3.47 -14.08
C SER A 101 14.07 3.31 -13.10
N PHE A 102 13.80 3.34 -11.80
CA PHE A 102 14.80 3.04 -10.78
C PHE A 102 15.35 1.62 -10.95
N PHE A 103 14.49 0.61 -11.07
CA PHE A 103 14.93 -0.77 -11.28
C PHE A 103 15.79 -0.93 -12.55
N ARG A 104 15.35 -0.33 -13.64
CA ARG A 104 16.12 -0.31 -14.91
C ARG A 104 17.49 0.33 -14.72
N ASN A 105 17.57 1.46 -14.03
CA ASN A 105 18.81 2.21 -13.81
C ASN A 105 19.81 1.49 -12.89
N VAL A 106 19.34 0.67 -11.95
CA VAL A 106 20.23 -0.18 -11.13
C VAL A 106 20.53 -1.52 -11.78
N GLY A 107 20.10 -1.74 -13.03
CA GLY A 107 20.42 -2.92 -13.83
C GLY A 107 19.52 -4.12 -13.61
N LEU A 108 18.39 -3.95 -12.92
CA LEU A 108 17.39 -5.02 -12.78
C LEU A 108 16.49 -5.09 -14.03
N ARG A 109 16.11 -6.30 -14.39
CA ARG A 109 15.27 -6.59 -15.55
C ARG A 109 13.87 -7.05 -15.10
N PRO A 110 12.85 -6.98 -15.99
CA PRO A 110 11.48 -7.43 -15.69
C PRO A 110 11.37 -8.90 -15.26
N ASP A 111 12.29 -9.75 -15.67
CA ASP A 111 12.36 -11.15 -15.25
C ASP A 111 12.96 -11.34 -13.83
N GLN A 112 13.46 -10.28 -13.21
CA GLN A 112 14.05 -10.29 -11.87
C GLN A 112 13.20 -9.54 -10.85
N VAL A 113 12.45 -8.51 -11.27
CA VAL A 113 11.59 -7.71 -10.41
C VAL A 113 10.31 -7.33 -11.14
N GLN A 114 9.16 -7.44 -10.46
CA GLN A 114 7.86 -7.02 -10.97
C GLN A 114 7.18 -6.07 -9.98
N ILE A 115 6.54 -5.05 -10.51
CA ILE A 115 5.63 -4.16 -9.78
C ILE A 115 4.22 -4.70 -9.97
N LEU A 116 3.67 -5.28 -8.93
CA LEU A 116 2.32 -5.82 -8.90
C LEU A 116 1.35 -4.72 -8.53
N VAL A 117 0.30 -4.52 -9.32
CA VAL A 117 -0.68 -3.45 -9.13
C VAL A 117 -2.09 -3.99 -8.93
N ASN A 118 -2.88 -3.28 -8.13
CA ASN A 118 -4.32 -3.50 -7.96
C ASN A 118 -5.03 -2.16 -7.72
N ASN A 119 -6.35 -2.20 -7.56
CA ASN A 119 -7.17 -1.03 -7.22
C ASN A 119 -8.15 -1.36 -6.10
N ARG A 120 -8.13 -0.55 -5.03
CA ARG A 120 -8.98 -0.75 -3.84
C ARG A 120 -10.48 -0.66 -4.18
N LYS A 121 -10.88 0.28 -5.04
CA LYS A 121 -12.28 0.44 -5.45
C LYS A 121 -12.79 -0.79 -6.20
N LEU A 122 -11.98 -1.35 -7.10
CA LEU A 122 -12.31 -2.59 -7.81
C LEU A 122 -12.53 -3.73 -6.82
N MET A 123 -11.60 -3.92 -5.89
CA MET A 123 -11.70 -4.99 -4.89
C MET A 123 -12.91 -4.82 -3.98
N GLU A 124 -13.19 -3.60 -3.52
CA GLU A 124 -14.36 -3.29 -2.71
C GLU A 124 -15.68 -3.58 -3.44
N ALA A 125 -15.77 -3.21 -4.73
CA ALA A 125 -16.92 -3.53 -5.56
C ALA A 125 -17.13 -5.04 -5.72
N GLU A 126 -16.05 -5.80 -5.93
CA GLU A 126 -16.11 -7.26 -6.07
C GLU A 126 -16.45 -7.96 -4.74
N LEU A 127 -15.90 -7.48 -3.62
CA LEU A 127 -16.28 -7.98 -2.30
C LEU A 127 -17.76 -7.74 -2.00
N ASN A 128 -18.32 -6.58 -2.40
CA ASN A 128 -19.74 -6.32 -2.33
C ASN A 128 -20.56 -7.30 -3.19
N ARG A 129 -20.11 -7.57 -4.41
CA ARG A 129 -20.77 -8.53 -5.32
C ARG A 129 -20.83 -9.95 -4.75
N ILE A 130 -19.81 -10.35 -3.98
CA ILE A 130 -19.76 -11.62 -3.24
C ILE A 130 -20.70 -11.59 -2.01
N GLY A 131 -21.21 -10.43 -1.62
CA GLY A 131 -22.07 -10.25 -0.45
C GLY A 131 -21.29 -10.13 0.87
N ILE A 132 -20.06 -9.63 0.83
CA ILE A 132 -19.27 -9.30 2.02
C ILE A 132 -19.66 -7.90 2.50
N SER A 133 -20.17 -7.80 3.73
CA SER A 133 -20.66 -6.54 4.29
C SER A 133 -19.53 -5.53 4.53
N ASP A 134 -19.91 -4.25 4.60
CA ASP A 134 -18.98 -3.15 4.86
C ASP A 134 -18.24 -3.32 6.19
N GLU A 135 -18.87 -3.90 7.21
CA GLU A 135 -18.26 -4.14 8.53
C GLU A 135 -17.16 -5.21 8.45
N LEU A 136 -17.34 -6.23 7.61
CA LEU A 136 -16.36 -7.33 7.47
C LEU A 136 -15.23 -6.99 6.51
N ARG A 137 -15.47 -6.08 5.57
CA ARG A 137 -14.53 -5.75 4.49
C ARG A 137 -13.11 -5.40 4.97
N PRO A 138 -12.90 -4.53 5.98
CA PRO A 138 -11.56 -4.21 6.46
C PRO A 138 -10.81 -5.43 7.01
N ALA A 139 -11.52 -6.34 7.68
CA ALA A 139 -10.92 -7.57 8.20
C ALA A 139 -10.56 -8.54 7.07
N ILE A 140 -11.41 -8.67 6.05
CA ILE A 140 -11.13 -9.49 4.87
C ILE A 140 -9.95 -8.94 4.07
N LEU A 141 -9.88 -7.65 3.84
CA LEU A 141 -8.74 -7.02 3.16
C LEU A 141 -7.42 -7.27 3.90
N ARG A 142 -7.42 -7.20 5.24
CA ARG A 142 -6.24 -7.59 6.05
C ARG A 142 -5.87 -9.06 5.94
N LEU A 143 -6.85 -9.96 5.79
CA LEU A 143 -6.57 -11.37 5.54
C LEU A 143 -6.01 -11.61 4.14
N ILE A 144 -6.51 -10.89 3.12
CA ILE A 144 -5.96 -10.96 1.76
C ILE A 144 -4.48 -10.54 1.76
N ASP A 145 -4.12 -9.44 2.43
CA ASP A 145 -2.72 -8.99 2.56
C ASP A 145 -1.80 -10.05 3.19
N ARG A 146 -2.38 -11.02 3.90
CA ARG A 146 -1.64 -12.10 4.58
C ARG A 146 -1.79 -13.47 3.92
N ILE A 147 -2.43 -13.56 2.75
CA ILE A 147 -2.76 -14.85 2.13
C ILE A 147 -1.51 -15.71 1.87
N ASP A 148 -0.44 -15.11 1.36
CA ASP A 148 0.81 -15.80 1.05
C ASP A 148 1.76 -15.91 2.28
N LYS A 149 1.36 -15.41 3.45
CA LYS A 149 2.16 -15.41 4.70
C LYS A 149 1.78 -16.54 5.66
N GLN A 150 0.81 -17.38 5.31
CA GLN A 150 0.30 -18.49 6.13
C GLN A 150 -0.16 -19.67 5.27
N PRO A 151 -0.27 -20.89 5.83
CA PRO A 151 -0.82 -22.05 5.12
C PRO A 151 -2.27 -21.78 4.66
N ALA A 152 -2.63 -22.32 3.49
CA ALA A 152 -3.95 -22.10 2.87
C ALA A 152 -5.12 -22.52 3.78
N GLU A 153 -4.97 -23.65 4.46
CA GLU A 153 -5.99 -24.16 5.39
C GLU A 153 -6.22 -23.22 6.58
N VAL A 154 -5.14 -22.63 7.10
CA VAL A 154 -5.20 -21.66 8.20
C VAL A 154 -5.87 -20.37 7.73
N TRP A 155 -5.56 -19.93 6.51
CA TRP A 155 -6.20 -18.76 5.91
C TRP A 155 -7.71 -18.99 5.74
N ASP A 156 -8.12 -20.14 5.19
CA ASP A 156 -9.51 -20.53 5.01
C ASP A 156 -10.27 -20.51 6.34
N GLU A 157 -9.70 -21.13 7.38
CA GLU A 157 -10.29 -21.12 8.72
C GLU A 157 -10.46 -19.71 9.27
N ASN A 158 -9.48 -18.82 9.08
CA ASN A 158 -9.54 -17.45 9.55
C ASN A 158 -10.64 -16.66 8.83
N VAL A 159 -10.81 -16.86 7.52
CA VAL A 159 -11.90 -16.25 6.74
C VAL A 159 -13.26 -16.73 7.24
N LEU A 160 -13.43 -18.04 7.47
CA LEU A 160 -14.69 -18.59 7.99
C LEU A 160 -14.98 -18.11 9.42
N LYS A 161 -13.96 -17.97 10.28
CA LYS A 161 -14.11 -17.44 11.66
C LYS A 161 -14.59 -15.97 11.69
N LEU A 162 -14.33 -15.20 10.62
CA LEU A 162 -14.90 -13.84 10.47
C LEU A 162 -16.40 -13.86 10.13
N GLY A 163 -16.98 -15.03 9.83
CA GLY A 163 -18.40 -15.20 9.55
C GLY A 163 -18.76 -15.31 8.08
N LEU A 164 -17.79 -15.48 7.17
CA LEU A 164 -18.09 -15.77 5.78
C LEU A 164 -18.69 -17.17 5.63
N LEU A 165 -19.65 -17.28 4.70
CA LEU A 165 -20.20 -18.57 4.31
C LEU A 165 -19.23 -19.33 3.38
N PRO A 166 -19.29 -20.68 3.32
CA PRO A 166 -18.43 -21.48 2.43
C PRO A 166 -18.48 -21.05 0.96
N ASP A 167 -19.66 -20.69 0.45
CA ASP A 167 -19.83 -20.21 -0.93
C ASP A 167 -19.16 -18.84 -1.15
N GLN A 168 -19.19 -17.97 -0.14
CA GLN A 168 -18.47 -16.69 -0.18
C GLN A 168 -16.96 -16.90 -0.16
N LEU A 169 -16.45 -17.83 0.64
CA LEU A 169 -15.04 -18.20 0.63
C LEU A 169 -14.61 -18.74 -0.75
N SER A 170 -15.41 -19.61 -1.38
CA SER A 170 -15.13 -20.12 -2.71
C SER A 170 -15.10 -19.01 -3.76
N SER A 171 -16.06 -18.07 -3.69
CA SER A 171 -16.13 -16.91 -4.58
C SER A 171 -14.95 -15.96 -4.36
N LEU A 172 -14.53 -15.74 -3.10
CA LEU A 172 -13.36 -14.94 -2.77
C LEU A 172 -12.07 -15.55 -3.33
N LYS A 173 -11.90 -16.87 -3.22
CA LYS A 173 -10.76 -17.58 -3.82
C LYS A 173 -10.74 -17.45 -5.34
N ALA A 174 -11.89 -17.59 -5.99
CA ALA A 174 -12.01 -17.40 -7.43
C ALA A 174 -11.67 -15.95 -7.86
N LEU A 175 -12.11 -14.97 -7.08
CA LEU A 175 -11.76 -13.56 -7.28
C LEU A 175 -10.24 -13.35 -7.21
N LEU A 176 -9.59 -13.87 -6.17
CA LEU A 176 -8.15 -13.72 -5.95
C LEU A 176 -7.28 -14.53 -6.93
N ALA A 177 -7.86 -15.45 -7.68
CA ALA A 177 -7.21 -16.18 -8.76
C ALA A 177 -7.42 -15.54 -10.15
N ASN A 178 -8.25 -14.51 -10.26
CA ASN A 178 -8.58 -13.88 -11.54
C ASN A 178 -7.59 -12.77 -11.90
N ASN A 179 -6.55 -13.12 -12.63
CA ASN A 179 -5.53 -12.18 -13.09
C ASN A 179 -6.01 -11.26 -14.23
N ASP A 180 -7.20 -11.47 -14.79
CA ASP A 180 -7.80 -10.64 -15.83
C ASP A 180 -8.85 -9.65 -15.29
N LEU A 181 -9.06 -9.63 -13.98
CA LEU A 181 -10.08 -8.79 -13.35
C LEU A 181 -9.87 -7.29 -13.63
N TRP A 182 -8.64 -6.85 -13.79
CA TRP A 182 -8.29 -5.46 -14.13
C TRP A 182 -8.97 -4.95 -15.40
N GLN A 183 -9.31 -5.85 -16.34
CA GLN A 183 -10.04 -5.51 -17.58
C GLN A 183 -11.46 -4.99 -17.31
N GLN A 184 -12.00 -5.16 -16.12
CA GLN A 184 -13.28 -4.64 -15.68
C GLN A 184 -13.18 -3.25 -15.02
N SER A 185 -11.96 -2.73 -14.83
CA SER A 185 -11.70 -1.42 -14.23
C SER A 185 -11.18 -0.44 -15.27
N GLU A 186 -11.96 0.62 -15.56
CA GLU A 186 -11.53 1.70 -16.43
C GLU A 186 -10.26 2.39 -15.92
N GLU A 187 -10.12 2.54 -14.59
CA GLU A 187 -8.93 3.12 -13.98
C GLU A 187 -7.68 2.27 -14.26
N LEU A 188 -7.75 0.94 -14.09
CA LEU A 188 -6.61 0.05 -14.34
C LEU A 188 -6.30 -0.07 -15.84
N GLN A 189 -7.31 -0.12 -16.71
CA GLN A 189 -7.10 -0.09 -18.16
C GLN A 189 -6.35 1.19 -18.58
N ALA A 190 -6.78 2.34 -18.06
CA ALA A 190 -6.12 3.61 -18.32
C ALA A 190 -4.70 3.65 -17.75
N LEU A 191 -4.47 3.07 -16.57
CA LEU A 191 -3.15 2.94 -15.96
C LEU A 191 -2.20 2.13 -16.85
N PHE A 192 -2.60 0.93 -17.27
CA PHE A 192 -1.76 0.08 -18.13
C PHE A 192 -1.44 0.77 -19.45
N LYS A 193 -2.43 1.43 -20.08
CA LYS A 193 -2.21 2.21 -21.30
C LYS A 193 -1.19 3.33 -21.12
N GLN A 194 -1.18 4.00 -19.98
CA GLN A 194 -0.19 5.05 -19.69
C GLN A 194 1.20 4.46 -19.43
N LEU A 195 1.28 3.32 -18.71
CA LEU A 195 2.54 2.62 -18.48
C LEU A 195 3.17 2.10 -19.77
N GLU A 196 2.36 1.67 -20.75
CA GLU A 196 2.82 1.35 -22.10
C GLU A 196 3.41 2.58 -22.79
N ALA A 197 2.72 3.72 -22.74
CA ALA A 197 3.20 4.98 -23.32
C ALA A 197 4.48 5.52 -22.67
N LEU A 198 4.69 5.19 -21.37
CA LEU A 198 5.92 5.50 -20.63
C LEU A 198 7.03 4.45 -20.81
N GLU A 199 6.80 3.42 -21.61
CA GLU A 199 7.75 2.33 -21.90
C GLU A 199 8.25 1.59 -20.66
N VAL A 200 7.36 1.38 -19.69
CA VAL A 200 7.64 0.67 -18.43
C VAL A 200 6.69 -0.49 -18.14
N ALA A 201 5.73 -0.75 -19.01
CA ALA A 201 4.71 -1.79 -18.82
C ALA A 201 5.29 -3.19 -18.59
N GLU A 202 6.47 -3.49 -19.15
CA GLU A 202 7.16 -4.77 -18.96
C GLU A 202 7.52 -5.07 -17.49
N PHE A 203 7.66 -4.04 -16.64
CA PHE A 203 7.92 -4.17 -15.21
C PHE A 203 6.65 -4.30 -14.39
N VAL A 204 5.45 -4.19 -14.98
CA VAL A 204 4.20 -4.07 -14.25
C VAL A 204 3.21 -5.16 -14.62
N SER A 205 2.60 -5.79 -13.63
CA SER A 205 1.54 -6.77 -13.81
C SER A 205 0.42 -6.56 -12.79
N TYR A 206 -0.78 -7.05 -13.12
CA TYR A 206 -1.91 -7.05 -12.19
C TYR A 206 -1.83 -8.24 -11.25
N ASP A 207 -2.11 -8.03 -9.96
CA ASP A 207 -2.32 -9.11 -8.99
C ASP A 207 -3.45 -8.70 -8.02
N PRO A 208 -4.59 -9.42 -8.00
CA PRO A 208 -5.72 -9.12 -7.12
C PRO A 208 -5.41 -9.25 -5.64
N LYS A 209 -4.32 -9.89 -5.25
CA LYS A 209 -3.90 -10.04 -3.85
C LYS A 209 -3.19 -8.82 -3.30
N ILE A 210 -2.77 -7.88 -4.14
CA ILE A 210 -2.10 -6.66 -3.71
C ILE A 210 -3.15 -5.69 -3.15
N ILE A 211 -3.24 -5.62 -1.82
CA ILE A 211 -4.22 -4.81 -1.10
C ILE A 211 -3.54 -3.69 -0.32
N ARG A 212 -2.34 -3.93 0.18
CA ARG A 212 -1.61 -3.10 1.14
C ARG A 212 -2.32 -2.99 2.49
N GLY A 213 -1.57 -3.21 3.57
CA GLY A 213 -2.09 -3.23 4.94
C GLY A 213 -2.33 -1.87 5.59
N LEU A 214 -2.30 -0.77 4.85
CA LEU A 214 -2.50 0.58 5.37
C LEU A 214 -3.90 1.08 5.00
N ASP A 215 -4.66 1.53 6.00
CA ASP A 215 -6.09 1.83 5.86
C ASP A 215 -6.36 3.12 5.05
N TYR A 216 -5.35 3.98 4.84
CA TYR A 216 -5.52 5.24 4.12
C TYR A 216 -5.52 5.12 2.58
N TYR A 217 -5.21 3.97 1.99
CA TYR A 217 -5.26 3.81 0.53
C TYR A 217 -6.70 3.74 0.01
N THR A 218 -6.98 4.47 -1.07
CA THR A 218 -8.33 4.64 -1.63
C THR A 218 -8.46 4.27 -3.11
N GLY A 219 -7.36 4.08 -3.82
CA GLY A 219 -7.34 3.83 -5.27
C GLY A 219 -6.33 2.75 -5.66
N THR A 220 -5.52 3.07 -6.66
CA THR A 220 -4.42 2.21 -7.10
C THR A 220 -3.47 1.92 -5.94
N VAL A 221 -3.06 0.66 -5.81
CA VAL A 221 -2.04 0.18 -4.87
C VAL A 221 -1.03 -0.67 -5.63
N PHE A 222 0.21 -0.65 -5.19
CA PHE A 222 1.27 -1.41 -5.83
C PHE A 222 2.36 -1.85 -4.86
N GLU A 223 2.99 -2.98 -5.18
CA GLU A 223 4.19 -3.49 -4.50
C GLU A 223 5.16 -4.03 -5.54
N ALA A 224 6.47 -3.83 -5.34
CA ALA A 224 7.47 -4.50 -6.13
C ALA A 224 8.04 -5.71 -5.39
N HIS A 225 8.13 -6.82 -6.10
CA HIS A 225 8.67 -8.08 -5.62
C HIS A 225 9.75 -8.61 -6.55
N ASP A 226 10.71 -9.31 -5.97
CA ASP A 226 11.58 -10.18 -6.76
C ASP A 226 10.77 -11.37 -7.31
N THR A 227 11.07 -11.78 -8.53
CA THR A 227 10.33 -12.85 -9.22
C THR A 227 10.62 -14.24 -8.64
N THR A 228 11.65 -14.38 -7.82
CA THR A 228 12.00 -15.65 -7.16
C THR A 228 11.21 -15.87 -5.86
N GLY A 229 10.58 -14.82 -5.32
CA GLY A 229 9.88 -14.87 -4.04
C GLY A 229 10.81 -15.03 -2.81
N GLU A 230 12.10 -14.77 -2.99
CA GLU A 230 13.10 -14.93 -1.92
C GLU A 230 13.05 -13.79 -0.91
N PHE A 231 12.60 -12.63 -1.36
CA PHE A 231 12.52 -11.42 -0.54
C PHE A 231 11.08 -10.98 -0.35
N ARG A 232 10.84 -10.19 0.67
CA ARG A 232 9.58 -9.45 0.81
C ARG A 232 9.53 -8.28 -0.17
N ALA A 233 8.37 -7.60 -0.24
CA ALA A 233 8.20 -6.42 -1.06
C ALA A 233 9.38 -5.45 -0.91
N ILE A 234 9.99 -5.09 -2.04
CA ILE A 234 11.14 -4.18 -2.15
C ILE A 234 10.69 -2.73 -1.91
N LEU A 235 9.55 -2.39 -2.49
CA LEU A 235 8.88 -1.11 -2.31
C LEU A 235 7.37 -1.32 -2.35
N GLY A 236 6.63 -0.30 -1.93
CA GLY A 236 5.19 -0.30 -2.06
C GLY A 236 4.64 1.10 -1.92
N GLY A 237 3.51 1.33 -2.57
CA GLY A 237 2.82 2.60 -2.58
C GLY A 237 1.35 2.45 -2.94
N GLY A 238 0.71 3.60 -3.13
CA GLY A 238 -0.65 3.66 -3.59
C GLY A 238 -1.26 5.04 -3.45
N HIS A 239 -2.44 5.19 -4.00
CA HIS A 239 -3.22 6.41 -4.00
C HIS A 239 -3.98 6.58 -2.68
N TYR A 240 -3.90 7.75 -2.07
CA TYR A 240 -4.61 8.11 -0.84
C TYR A 240 -5.25 9.49 -0.98
N ALA A 241 -6.51 9.53 -1.43
CA ALA A 241 -7.21 10.78 -1.77
C ALA A 241 -7.50 11.65 -0.54
N ASN A 242 -7.80 11.05 0.62
CA ASN A 242 -8.39 11.78 1.75
C ASN A 242 -7.39 12.13 2.86
N LEU A 243 -6.14 11.65 2.77
CA LEU A 243 -5.22 11.70 3.92
C LEU A 243 -4.88 13.13 4.37
N VAL A 244 -4.76 14.10 3.45
CA VAL A 244 -4.47 15.50 3.79
C VAL A 244 -5.67 16.13 4.48
N GLU A 245 -6.89 15.90 3.99
CA GLU A 245 -8.14 16.32 4.63
C GLU A 245 -8.29 15.71 6.03
N ASP A 246 -8.05 14.43 6.15
CA ASP A 246 -8.14 13.65 7.37
C ASP A 246 -7.22 14.13 8.51
N VAL A 247 -6.16 14.84 8.18
CA VAL A 247 -5.24 15.44 9.16
C VAL A 247 -5.43 16.96 9.32
N GLY A 248 -6.59 17.49 8.86
CA GLY A 248 -7.00 18.87 9.04
C GLY A 248 -6.64 19.80 7.87
N GLY A 249 -6.28 19.26 6.72
CA GLY A 249 -6.10 20.02 5.49
C GLY A 249 -7.42 20.30 4.75
N ILE A 250 -7.31 20.92 3.60
CA ILE A 250 -8.41 21.13 2.64
C ILE A 250 -8.39 19.94 1.67
N PRO A 251 -9.55 19.44 1.21
CA PRO A 251 -9.63 18.41 0.19
C PRO A 251 -8.85 18.72 -1.06
#